data_85dbcaf9ec0f265e2cd9201ead85e0e6
#
_entry.id   85dbcaf9ec0f265e2cd9201ead85e0e6
#
_cell.length_a   1.000
_cell.length_b   1.000
_cell.length_c   1.000
_cell.angle_alpha   90.00
_cell.angle_beta   90.00
_cell.angle_gamma   90.00
#
_symmetry.space_group_name_H-M   'P 1'
#
loop_
_entity.id
_entity.type
_entity.pdbx_description
1 polymer ?
#
loop_
_entity_poly.entity_id
_entity_poly.type
_entity_poly.pdbx_seq_one_letter_code
_entity_poly.pdbx_strand_id
1 'polypeptide(L)'
;IFCETGLVVTPFLPGDSLIFAAGAFAAMGMLNIYVLLGILGVAAVLGDTANYEIGRILGNKLINSKNGKLIKKEHLEKTNKFYEKYGGKTIILARFVPIVRTLAPFVAGIGKMNYKKFISFNAVGGVSWVLLASVLGYYFGNIPVVKNNFSLVMIAIVLISIMPAVIEYLRNKRSNEEVLN
;
A
#
# COMPACT_ATOMS: atom_id res chain seq x y z
N ILE A 1 -0.52 -2.57 8.42
CA ILE A 1 -0.52 -1.39 7.53
C ILE A 1 0.89 -0.86 7.35
N PHE A 2 1.60 -0.50 8.42
CA PHE A 2 2.98 0.01 8.32
C PHE A 2 3.92 -0.92 7.51
N CYS A 3 3.91 -2.21 7.80
CA CYS A 3 4.74 -3.18 7.05
C CYS A 3 4.30 -3.33 5.59
N GLU A 4 3.00 -3.31 5.33
CA GLU A 4 2.44 -3.42 3.98
C GLU A 4 2.83 -2.23 3.10
N THR A 5 2.74 -1.00 3.62
CA THR A 5 3.07 0.21 2.87
C THR A 5 4.57 0.50 2.87
N GLY A 6 5.29 0.09 3.92
CA GLY A 6 6.71 0.38 4.11
C GLY A 6 7.67 -0.59 3.42
N LEU A 7 7.24 -1.83 3.17
CA LEU A 7 8.07 -2.85 2.52
C LEU A 7 7.60 -3.09 1.09
N VAL A 8 8.48 -2.85 0.12
CA VAL A 8 8.19 -3.06 -1.32
C VAL A 8 7.88 -4.53 -1.63
N VAL A 9 8.32 -5.45 -0.76
CA VAL A 9 8.29 -6.91 -0.98
C VAL A 9 6.97 -7.55 -0.55
N THR A 10 6.09 -6.82 0.14
CA THR A 10 4.86 -7.35 0.74
C THR A 10 3.55 -6.76 0.20
N PRO A 11 3.37 -6.63 -1.14
CA PRO A 11 2.13 -6.08 -1.70
C PRO A 11 0.91 -7.01 -1.50
N PHE A 12 1.13 -8.22 -1.00
CA PHE A 12 0.09 -9.25 -0.83
C PHE A 12 -0.53 -9.26 0.57
N LEU A 13 -0.11 -8.40 1.49
CA LEU A 13 -0.74 -8.28 2.80
C LEU A 13 -2.15 -7.67 2.64
N PRO A 14 -3.16 -8.25 3.31
CA PRO A 14 -4.56 -7.86 3.16
C PRO A 14 -4.92 -6.58 3.94
N GLY A 15 -4.13 -5.50 3.77
CA GLY A 15 -4.29 -4.27 4.54
C GLY A 15 -5.61 -3.54 4.29
N ASP A 16 -6.07 -3.50 3.04
CA ASP A 16 -7.35 -2.88 2.69
C ASP A 16 -8.51 -3.55 3.42
N SER A 17 -8.49 -4.89 3.44
CA SER A 17 -9.51 -5.68 4.11
C SER A 17 -9.42 -5.56 5.63
N LEU A 18 -8.21 -5.43 6.18
CA LEU A 18 -8.03 -5.20 7.61
C LEU A 18 -8.55 -3.83 8.04
N ILE A 19 -8.33 -2.77 7.25
CA ILE A 19 -8.88 -1.43 7.53
C ILE A 19 -10.40 -1.45 7.44
N PHE A 20 -10.93 -2.10 6.40
CA PHE A 20 -12.37 -2.27 6.21
C PHE A 20 -13.00 -3.05 7.38
N ALA A 21 -12.42 -4.19 7.77
CA ALA A 21 -12.87 -4.99 8.90
C ALA A 21 -12.80 -4.20 10.21
N ALA A 22 -11.74 -3.45 10.46
CA ALA A 22 -11.60 -2.60 11.63
C ALA A 22 -12.67 -1.50 11.67
N GLY A 23 -13.06 -0.93 10.52
CA GLY A 23 -14.20 -0.02 10.39
C GLY A 23 -15.51 -0.70 10.79
N ALA A 24 -15.74 -1.94 10.35
CA ALA A 24 -16.93 -2.71 10.72
C ALA A 24 -16.94 -3.04 12.23
N PHE A 25 -15.81 -3.37 12.85
CA PHE A 25 -15.68 -3.54 14.30
C PHE A 25 -16.00 -2.24 15.05
N ALA A 26 -15.58 -1.11 14.53
CA ALA A 26 -15.91 0.19 15.12
C ALA A 26 -17.41 0.49 15.07
N ALA A 27 -18.12 0.07 14.00
CA ALA A 27 -19.57 0.18 13.91
C ALA A 27 -20.32 -0.62 14.98
N MET A 28 -19.72 -1.71 15.46
CA MET A 28 -20.26 -2.53 16.55
C MET A 28 -19.90 -2.02 17.95
N GLY A 29 -19.19 -0.90 18.04
CA GLY A 29 -18.74 -0.34 19.31
C GLY A 29 -17.54 -1.04 19.95
N MET A 30 -16.92 -2.01 19.25
CA MET A 30 -15.75 -2.74 19.75
C MET A 30 -14.46 -1.92 19.64
N LEU A 31 -14.40 -0.96 18.72
CA LEU A 31 -13.26 -0.08 18.50
C LEU A 31 -13.73 1.38 18.41
N ASN A 32 -12.91 2.29 18.92
CA ASN A 32 -13.16 3.71 18.74
C ASN A 32 -12.68 4.13 17.33
N ILE A 33 -13.61 4.60 16.50
CA ILE A 33 -13.33 4.96 15.10
C ILE A 33 -12.28 6.09 14.98
N TYR A 34 -12.29 7.06 15.89
CA TYR A 34 -11.35 8.19 15.84
C TYR A 34 -9.91 7.75 16.16
N VAL A 35 -9.75 6.87 17.17
CA VAL A 35 -8.46 6.28 17.53
C VAL A 35 -7.94 5.40 16.38
N LEU A 36 -8.83 4.61 15.79
CA LEU A 36 -8.52 3.77 14.63
C LEU A 36 -8.00 4.60 13.47
N LEU A 37 -8.73 5.65 13.07
CA LEU A 37 -8.33 6.53 11.98
C LEU A 37 -6.99 7.21 12.25
N GLY A 38 -6.75 7.66 13.49
CA GLY A 38 -5.49 8.26 13.88
C GLY A 38 -4.31 7.30 13.76
N ILE A 39 -4.41 6.11 14.35
CA ILE A 39 -3.34 5.11 14.34
C ILE A 39 -3.05 4.63 12.91
N LEU A 40 -4.09 4.27 12.16
CA LEU A 40 -3.93 3.76 10.79
C LEU A 40 -3.43 4.83 9.83
N GLY A 41 -3.89 6.07 9.99
CA GLY A 41 -3.39 7.21 9.19
C GLY A 41 -1.91 7.46 9.42
N VAL A 42 -1.47 7.48 10.67
CA VAL A 42 -0.05 7.62 11.04
C VAL A 42 0.75 6.44 10.51
N ALA A 43 0.28 5.21 10.70
CA ALA A 43 0.98 4.00 10.22
C ALA A 43 1.14 4.00 8.69
N ALA A 44 0.12 4.43 7.94
CA ALA A 44 0.17 4.52 6.49
C ALA A 44 1.19 5.57 6.02
N VAL A 45 1.19 6.75 6.63
CA VAL A 45 2.12 7.85 6.27
C VAL A 45 3.56 7.48 6.62
N LEU A 46 3.80 6.87 7.79
CA LEU A 46 5.13 6.44 8.21
C LEU A 46 5.64 5.28 7.37
N GLY A 47 4.79 4.32 7.01
CA GLY A 47 5.14 3.21 6.14
C GLY A 47 5.64 3.70 4.77
N ASP A 48 4.88 4.55 4.10
CA ASP A 48 5.31 5.11 2.82
C ASP A 48 6.56 5.98 2.94
N THR A 49 6.72 6.68 4.07
CA THR A 49 7.93 7.46 4.33
C THR A 49 9.16 6.55 4.43
N ALA A 50 9.05 5.43 5.14
CA ALA A 50 10.11 4.43 5.21
C ALA A 50 10.43 3.85 3.82
N ASN A 51 9.40 3.55 3.04
CA ASN A 51 9.52 3.06 1.67
C ASN A 51 10.21 4.08 0.73
N TYR A 52 9.85 5.35 0.84
CA TYR A 52 10.51 6.46 0.13
C TYR A 52 12.00 6.55 0.49
N GLU A 53 12.36 6.49 1.79
CA GLU A 53 13.74 6.56 2.24
C GLU A 53 14.56 5.33 1.77
N ILE A 54 13.97 4.14 1.80
CA ILE A 54 14.58 2.93 1.23
C ILE A 54 14.88 3.15 -0.26
N GLY A 55 13.91 3.67 -1.02
CA GLY A 55 14.09 4.00 -2.43
C GLY A 55 15.22 5.01 -2.66
N ARG A 56 15.29 6.06 -1.83
CA ARG A 56 16.32 7.09 -1.90
C ARG A 56 17.74 6.54 -1.63
N ILE A 57 17.86 5.68 -0.61
CA ILE A 57 19.14 5.06 -0.25
C ILE A 57 19.60 4.06 -1.32
N LEU A 58 18.69 3.20 -1.76
CA LEU A 58 18.99 2.20 -2.80
C LEU A 58 19.27 2.86 -4.15
N GLY A 59 18.50 3.89 -4.52
CA GLY A 59 18.74 4.65 -5.74
C GLY A 59 20.14 5.25 -5.80
N ASN A 60 20.62 5.84 -4.69
CA ASN A 60 21.99 6.37 -4.59
C ASN A 60 23.05 5.27 -4.70
N LYS A 61 22.84 4.10 -4.08
CA LYS A 61 23.77 2.96 -4.18
C LYS A 61 23.82 2.38 -5.59
N LEU A 62 22.69 2.27 -6.26
CA LEU A 62 22.56 1.74 -7.61
C LEU A 62 23.21 2.67 -8.65
N ILE A 63 23.09 3.98 -8.48
CA ILE A 63 23.70 4.99 -9.36
C ILE A 63 25.24 4.96 -9.20
N ASN A 64 25.74 4.80 -7.98
CA ASN A 64 27.16 4.84 -7.66
C ASN A 64 27.87 3.48 -7.81
N SER A 65 27.14 2.40 -8.06
CA SER A 65 27.72 1.06 -8.26
C SER A 65 28.40 0.94 -9.62
N LYS A 66 29.62 0.37 -9.65
CA LYS A 66 30.39 0.09 -10.88
C LYS A 66 29.64 -0.82 -11.87
N ASN A 67 28.63 -1.56 -11.41
CA ASN A 67 27.73 -2.39 -12.22
C ASN A 67 26.40 -1.70 -12.56
N GLY A 68 26.35 -0.39 -12.74
CA GLY A 68 25.17 0.44 -12.99
C GLY A 68 24.27 0.05 -14.19
N LYS A 69 24.26 -1.23 -14.59
CA LYS A 69 23.38 -1.80 -15.62
C LYS A 69 21.93 -1.98 -15.17
N LEU A 70 21.65 -1.97 -13.84
CA LEU A 70 20.31 -2.28 -13.30
C LEU A 70 19.31 -1.11 -13.39
N ILE A 71 19.78 0.13 -13.30
CA ILE A 71 18.91 1.31 -13.52
C ILE A 71 19.65 2.25 -14.46
N LYS A 72 19.25 2.28 -15.72
CA LYS A 72 19.78 3.23 -16.70
C LYS A 72 19.45 4.64 -16.23
N LYS A 73 20.40 5.58 -16.28
CA LYS A 73 20.19 7.01 -15.99
C LYS A 73 18.94 7.56 -16.70
N GLU A 74 18.68 7.09 -17.92
CA GLU A 74 17.51 7.43 -18.71
C GLU A 74 16.18 7.11 -18.01
N HIS A 75 16.08 5.97 -17.29
CA HIS A 75 14.87 5.62 -16.53
C HIS A 75 14.66 6.52 -15.32
N LEU A 76 15.76 6.95 -14.66
CA LEU A 76 15.69 7.91 -13.57
C LEU A 76 15.26 9.30 -14.05
N GLU A 77 15.80 9.75 -15.18
CA GLU A 77 15.40 11.02 -15.78
C GLU A 77 13.94 11.00 -16.24
N LYS A 78 13.48 9.88 -16.83
CA LYS A 78 12.06 9.70 -17.18
C LYS A 78 11.18 9.73 -15.94
N THR A 79 11.60 9.09 -14.85
CA THR A 79 10.89 9.11 -13.57
C THR A 79 10.83 10.50 -12.98
N ASN A 80 11.94 11.23 -12.96
CA ASN A 80 11.98 12.62 -12.50
C ASN A 80 11.06 13.51 -13.34
N LYS A 81 11.14 13.45 -14.66
CA LYS A 81 10.25 14.20 -15.56
C LYS A 81 8.79 13.84 -15.36
N PHE A 82 8.49 12.56 -15.06
CA PHE A 82 7.13 12.12 -14.75
C PHE A 82 6.61 12.77 -13.46
N TYR A 83 7.41 12.76 -12.38
CA TYR A 83 7.03 13.41 -11.13
C TYR A 83 7.04 14.94 -11.22
N GLU A 84 7.88 15.53 -12.07
CA GLU A 84 7.83 16.97 -12.37
C GLU A 84 6.55 17.35 -13.11
N LYS A 85 6.13 16.55 -14.09
CA LYS A 85 4.96 16.81 -14.94
C LYS A 85 3.65 16.54 -14.22
N TYR A 86 3.52 15.40 -13.54
CA TYR A 86 2.27 14.95 -12.90
C TYR A 86 2.25 15.26 -11.40
N GLY A 87 3.41 15.61 -10.84
CA GLY A 87 3.57 16.05 -9.45
C GLY A 87 3.15 15.00 -8.43
N GLY A 88 2.86 15.51 -7.24
CA GLY A 88 2.45 14.66 -6.13
C GLY A 88 1.06 14.04 -6.27
N LYS A 89 0.23 14.49 -7.21
CA LYS A 89 -1.08 13.87 -7.48
C LYS A 89 -0.95 12.39 -7.81
N THR A 90 0.16 12.00 -8.44
CA THR A 90 0.47 10.59 -8.71
C THR A 90 0.58 9.77 -7.43
N ILE A 91 1.16 10.31 -6.36
CA ILE A 91 1.28 9.63 -5.06
C ILE A 91 -0.11 9.35 -4.48
N ILE A 92 -1.04 10.32 -4.58
CA ILE A 92 -2.42 10.13 -4.11
C ILE A 92 -3.13 9.06 -4.94
N LEU A 93 -3.09 9.18 -6.27
CA LEU A 93 -3.82 8.27 -7.17
C LEU A 93 -3.25 6.84 -7.12
N ALA A 94 -1.94 6.71 -6.98
CA ALA A 94 -1.27 5.41 -6.86
C ALA A 94 -1.80 4.59 -5.68
N ARG A 95 -2.21 5.23 -4.58
CA ARG A 95 -2.74 4.54 -3.40
C ARG A 95 -3.98 3.70 -3.65
N PHE A 96 -4.77 4.07 -4.63
CA PHE A 96 -6.01 3.36 -4.98
C PHE A 96 -5.77 2.17 -5.93
N VAL A 97 -4.52 1.96 -6.36
CA VAL A 97 -4.13 0.83 -7.21
C VAL A 97 -3.17 -0.08 -6.42
N PRO A 98 -3.57 -1.30 -6.03
CA PRO A 98 -2.86 -2.13 -5.04
C PRO A 98 -1.36 -2.30 -5.26
N ILE A 99 -0.93 -2.63 -6.47
CA ILE A 99 0.49 -2.83 -6.80
C ILE A 99 1.23 -1.49 -6.89
N VAL A 100 0.59 -0.47 -7.49
CA VAL A 100 1.23 0.83 -7.74
C VAL A 100 1.46 1.58 -6.44
N ARG A 101 0.60 1.42 -5.43
CA ARG A 101 0.71 2.12 -4.14
C ARG A 101 2.00 1.79 -3.39
N THR A 102 2.46 0.54 -3.43
CA THR A 102 3.70 0.14 -2.76
C THR A 102 4.94 0.58 -3.56
N LEU A 103 4.83 0.67 -4.86
CA LEU A 103 5.92 1.07 -5.74
C LEU A 103 6.08 2.60 -5.83
N ALA A 104 5.00 3.36 -5.76
CA ALA A 104 5.04 4.82 -5.98
C ALA A 104 5.95 5.56 -4.98
N PRO A 105 5.89 5.33 -3.64
CA PRO A 105 6.82 5.93 -2.69
C PRO A 105 8.28 5.54 -2.95
N PHE A 106 8.53 4.27 -3.26
CA PHE A 106 9.86 3.74 -3.58
C PHE A 106 10.46 4.43 -4.81
N VAL A 107 9.69 4.50 -5.89
CA VAL A 107 10.10 5.14 -7.16
C VAL A 107 10.28 6.65 -6.97
N ALA A 108 9.44 7.30 -6.15
CA ALA A 108 9.62 8.70 -5.78
C ALA A 108 10.94 8.93 -5.02
N GLY A 109 11.32 7.98 -4.15
CA GLY A 109 12.60 8.00 -3.45
C GLY A 109 13.80 7.83 -4.40
N ILE A 110 13.77 6.84 -5.30
CA ILE A 110 14.80 6.64 -6.34
C ILE A 110 14.93 7.89 -7.22
N GLY A 111 13.81 8.48 -7.64
CA GLY A 111 13.74 9.69 -8.45
C GLY A 111 14.09 10.98 -7.70
N LYS A 112 14.47 10.90 -6.42
CA LYS A 112 14.84 12.06 -5.57
C LYS A 112 13.78 13.16 -5.54
N MET A 113 12.50 12.77 -5.56
CA MET A 113 11.41 13.73 -5.38
C MET A 113 11.63 14.54 -4.10
N ASN A 114 11.32 15.84 -4.12
CA ASN A 114 11.46 16.68 -2.94
C ASN A 114 10.59 16.13 -1.79
N TYR A 115 11.23 15.85 -0.63
CA TYR A 115 10.58 15.21 0.52
C TYR A 115 9.36 16.01 1.04
N LYS A 116 9.42 17.35 1.06
CA LYS A 116 8.29 18.17 1.51
C LYS A 116 7.07 18.01 0.60
N LYS A 117 7.30 17.92 -0.72
CA LYS A 117 6.23 17.61 -1.67
C LYS A 117 5.71 16.20 -1.47
N PHE A 118 6.62 15.21 -1.36
CA PHE A 118 6.24 13.82 -1.13
C PHE A 118 5.36 13.66 0.11
N ILE A 119 5.82 14.15 1.28
CA ILE A 119 5.11 13.96 2.56
C ILE A 119 3.73 14.64 2.56
N SER A 120 3.57 15.80 1.92
CA SER A 120 2.28 16.48 1.82
C SER A 120 1.27 15.63 1.04
N PHE A 121 1.65 15.12 -0.13
CA PHE A 121 0.77 14.27 -0.94
C PHE A 121 0.57 12.88 -0.32
N ASN A 122 1.59 12.35 0.34
CA ASN A 122 1.52 11.11 1.09
C ASN A 122 0.53 11.20 2.26
N ALA A 123 0.59 12.28 3.04
CA ALA A 123 -0.33 12.49 4.15
C ALA A 123 -1.78 12.61 3.65
N VAL A 124 -2.03 13.43 2.63
CA VAL A 124 -3.37 13.57 2.03
C VAL A 124 -3.87 12.23 1.49
N GLY A 125 -3.06 11.52 0.69
CA GLY A 125 -3.44 10.24 0.10
C GLY A 125 -3.64 9.16 1.17
N GLY A 126 -2.75 9.08 2.17
CA GLY A 126 -2.81 8.10 3.25
C GLY A 126 -4.04 8.25 4.13
N VAL A 127 -4.30 9.47 4.57
CA VAL A 127 -5.47 9.77 5.39
C VAL A 127 -6.76 9.54 4.58
N SER A 128 -6.82 10.01 3.32
CA SER A 128 -7.99 9.80 2.46
C SER A 128 -8.30 8.32 2.23
N TRP A 129 -7.28 7.49 2.00
CA TRP A 129 -7.43 6.06 1.79
C TRP A 129 -7.92 5.35 3.07
N VAL A 130 -7.31 5.64 4.23
CA VAL A 130 -7.75 5.09 5.52
C VAL A 130 -9.18 5.51 5.85
N LEU A 131 -9.51 6.80 5.66
CA LEU A 131 -10.87 7.31 5.86
C LEU A 131 -11.88 6.56 4.99
N LEU A 132 -11.61 6.47 3.69
CA LEU A 132 -12.52 5.83 2.73
C LEU A 132 -12.76 4.36 3.10
N ALA A 133 -11.70 3.58 3.33
CA ALA A 133 -11.82 2.16 3.65
C ALA A 133 -12.50 1.93 5.02
N SER A 134 -12.12 2.73 6.05
CA SER A 134 -12.71 2.61 7.38
C SER A 134 -14.19 3.03 7.41
N VAL A 135 -14.55 4.11 6.70
CA VAL A 135 -15.92 4.60 6.62
C VAL A 135 -16.81 3.62 5.86
N LEU A 136 -16.32 3.07 4.74
CA LEU A 136 -17.04 2.01 4.02
C LEU A 136 -17.24 0.78 4.91
N GLY A 137 -16.22 0.34 5.64
CA GLY A 137 -16.33 -0.75 6.60
C GLY A 137 -17.32 -0.44 7.73
N TYR A 138 -17.32 0.78 8.25
CA TYR A 138 -18.24 1.23 9.28
C TYR A 138 -19.71 1.17 8.84
N TYR A 139 -20.02 1.70 7.64
CA TYR A 139 -21.38 1.60 7.09
C TYR A 139 -21.78 0.16 6.81
N PHE A 140 -20.87 -0.63 6.25
CA PHE A 140 -21.11 -2.06 5.98
C PHE A 140 -21.40 -2.83 7.29
N GLY A 141 -20.60 -2.59 8.34
CA GLY A 141 -20.78 -3.23 9.64
C GLY A 141 -22.12 -2.89 10.33
N ASN A 142 -22.76 -1.79 9.96
CA ASN A 142 -24.08 -1.39 10.48
C ASN A 142 -25.26 -2.06 9.75
N ILE A 143 -25.04 -2.77 8.65
CA ILE A 143 -26.11 -3.51 7.94
C ILE A 143 -26.63 -4.64 8.85
N PRO A 144 -27.95 -4.76 9.07
CA PRO A 144 -28.49 -5.77 10.00
C PRO A 144 -28.07 -7.21 9.70
N VAL A 145 -28.03 -7.58 8.42
CA VAL A 145 -27.60 -8.93 7.99
C VAL A 145 -26.13 -9.19 8.35
N VAL A 146 -25.27 -8.18 8.22
CA VAL A 146 -23.85 -8.26 8.58
C VAL A 146 -23.68 -8.36 10.08
N LYS A 147 -24.40 -7.55 10.87
CA LYS A 147 -24.39 -7.61 12.33
C LYS A 147 -24.78 -9.00 12.85
N ASN A 148 -25.83 -9.58 12.30
CA ASN A 148 -26.34 -10.87 12.75
C ASN A 148 -25.43 -12.05 12.38
N ASN A 149 -24.62 -11.91 11.33
CA ASN A 149 -23.72 -12.95 10.83
C ASN A 149 -22.26 -12.50 10.82
N PHE A 150 -21.88 -11.63 11.75
CA PHE A 150 -20.62 -10.90 11.71
C PHE A 150 -19.39 -11.81 11.60
N SER A 151 -19.30 -12.87 12.40
CA SER A 151 -18.17 -13.81 12.37
C SER A 151 -18.01 -14.47 10.99
N LEU A 152 -19.11 -14.87 10.38
CA LEU A 152 -19.09 -15.50 9.06
C LEU A 152 -18.66 -14.51 7.96
N VAL A 153 -19.16 -13.28 8.04
CA VAL A 153 -18.79 -12.20 7.11
C VAL A 153 -17.32 -11.84 7.26
N MET A 154 -16.78 -11.76 8.48
CA MET A 154 -15.36 -11.49 8.71
C MET A 154 -14.46 -12.58 8.18
N ILE A 155 -14.81 -13.86 8.40
CA ILE A 155 -14.07 -15.00 7.82
C ILE A 155 -14.09 -14.92 6.30
N ALA A 156 -15.23 -14.63 5.68
CA ALA A 156 -15.35 -14.49 4.24
C ALA A 156 -14.46 -13.37 3.68
N ILE A 157 -14.44 -12.19 4.34
CA ILE A 157 -13.58 -11.07 3.93
C ILE A 157 -12.10 -11.46 3.99
N VAL A 158 -11.66 -12.13 5.06
CA VAL A 158 -10.27 -12.58 5.20
C VAL A 158 -9.91 -13.61 4.14
N LEU A 159 -10.77 -14.60 3.90
CA LEU A 159 -10.54 -15.63 2.89
C LEU A 159 -10.45 -15.04 1.48
N ILE A 160 -11.36 -14.14 1.11
CA ILE A 160 -11.36 -13.46 -0.19
C ILE A 160 -10.07 -12.64 -0.35
N SER A 161 -9.60 -11.99 0.72
CA SER A 161 -8.42 -11.13 0.70
C SER A 161 -7.11 -11.90 0.54
N ILE A 162 -7.04 -13.12 1.08
CA ILE A 162 -5.85 -13.97 0.99
C ILE A 162 -5.85 -14.74 -0.35
N MET A 163 -7.00 -14.93 -0.97
CA MET A 163 -7.16 -15.74 -2.20
C MET A 163 -6.20 -15.31 -3.34
N PRO A 164 -6.02 -14.02 -3.68
CA PRO A 164 -5.08 -13.62 -4.72
C PRO A 164 -3.64 -14.03 -4.42
N ALA A 165 -3.20 -13.90 -3.17
CA ALA A 165 -1.85 -14.28 -2.75
C ALA A 165 -1.63 -15.79 -2.86
N VAL A 166 -2.62 -16.59 -2.48
CA VAL A 166 -2.57 -18.06 -2.60
C VAL A 166 -2.54 -18.49 -4.07
N ILE A 167 -3.38 -17.87 -4.92
CA ILE A 167 -3.43 -18.18 -6.35
C ILE A 167 -2.07 -17.86 -7.00
N GLU A 168 -1.48 -16.71 -6.68
CA GLU A 168 -0.18 -16.31 -7.22
C GLU A 168 0.94 -17.24 -6.75
N TYR A 169 0.95 -17.63 -5.48
CA TYR A 169 1.90 -18.59 -4.94
C TYR A 169 1.81 -19.96 -5.66
N LEU A 170 0.59 -20.47 -5.85
CA LEU A 170 0.37 -21.76 -6.55
C LEU A 170 0.76 -21.69 -8.02
N ARG A 171 0.51 -20.54 -8.68
CA ARG A 171 0.88 -20.32 -10.08
C ARG A 171 2.41 -20.28 -10.26
N ASN A 172 3.11 -19.57 -9.39
CA ASN A 172 4.57 -19.51 -9.41
C ASN A 172 5.22 -20.88 -9.12
N LYS A 173 4.62 -21.69 -8.23
CA LYS A 173 5.10 -23.04 -7.97
C LYS A 173 5.00 -23.93 -9.19
N ARG A 174 3.87 -23.90 -9.92
CA ARG A 174 3.69 -24.65 -11.17
C ARG A 174 4.67 -24.23 -12.26
N SER A 175 4.89 -22.93 -12.44
CA SER A 175 5.85 -22.40 -13.43
C SER A 175 7.28 -22.85 -13.16
N ASN A 176 7.68 -22.98 -11.89
CA ASN A 176 9.02 -23.46 -11.51
C ASN A 176 9.17 -25.00 -11.73
N GLU A 177 8.11 -25.77 -11.61
CA GLU A 177 8.12 -27.20 -11.89
C GLU A 177 8.17 -27.51 -13.41
N GLU A 178 7.56 -26.65 -14.24
CA GLU A 178 7.62 -26.77 -15.71
C GLU A 178 8.99 -26.38 -16.31
N VAL A 179 9.79 -25.57 -15.61
CA VAL A 179 11.16 -25.20 -16.04
C VAL A 179 12.20 -26.23 -15.64
N LEU A 180 11.90 -27.13 -14.70
CA LEU A 180 12.81 -28.17 -14.18
C LEU A 180 12.61 -29.55 -14.84
N ASN A 181 11.58 -29.71 -15.66
CA ASN A 181 11.31 -30.88 -16.50
C ASN A 181 11.55 -30.58 -17.98
#